data_98e4937606a3a6566a93d3a64c81a626
#
_entry.id   98e4937606a3a6566a93d3a64c81a626
#
_cell.length_a   1.000
_cell.length_b   1.000
_cell.length_c   1.000
_cell.angle_alpha   90.00
_cell.angle_beta   90.00
_cell.angle_gamma   90.00
#
_symmetry.space_group_name_H-M   'P 1'
#
loop_
_entity.id
_entity.type
_entity.pdbx_description
1 polymer ?
#
loop_
_entity_poly.entity_id
_entity_poly.type
_entity_poly.pdbx_seq_one_letter_code
_entity_poly.pdbx_strand_id
1 'polypeptide(L)'
;MTKYYAVKNGREVGIFTSWDACRASVDGFACAEYKSFKTKKEALAFLGDGESGAFADISAKPEMSDIPVCPENELIAFVDGSFDVKSGSYGFGCVIIDPEQKLTRLNGKADKAEAATARNVAGELLATMTAVKYAAEHSYKKLTVYHDYEGIEKWYNGKWKAQSFVAVAYIEFVRKYRSFVSVSFVKVEAHTGNTLNEEAD
;
A
#
# COMPACT_ATOMS: atom_id res chain seq x y z
N MET A 1 -26.73 -29.91 -7.65
CA MET A 1 -26.54 -29.01 -6.50
C MET A 1 -25.23 -28.27 -6.71
N THR A 2 -25.26 -26.97 -6.75
CA THR A 2 -24.06 -26.13 -6.93
C THR A 2 -23.24 -26.17 -5.63
N LYS A 3 -21.95 -26.53 -5.72
CA LYS A 3 -21.00 -26.44 -4.60
C LYS A 3 -20.25 -25.11 -4.67
N TYR A 4 -19.95 -24.56 -3.50
CA TYR A 4 -19.15 -23.35 -3.35
C TYR A 4 -17.82 -23.74 -2.71
N TYR A 5 -16.73 -23.30 -3.31
CA TYR A 5 -15.37 -23.53 -2.83
C TYR A 5 -14.79 -22.22 -2.33
N ALA A 6 -14.54 -22.13 -1.03
CA ALA A 6 -13.92 -20.95 -0.43
C ALA A 6 -12.41 -21.19 -0.29
N VAL A 7 -11.61 -20.29 -0.81
CA VAL A 7 -10.15 -20.26 -0.67
C VAL A 7 -9.77 -19.11 0.25
N LYS A 8 -9.26 -19.43 1.43
CA LYS A 8 -8.82 -18.47 2.45
C LYS A 8 -7.35 -18.10 2.26
N ASN A 9 -6.55 -19.02 1.70
CA ASN A 9 -5.17 -18.78 1.35
C ASN A 9 -4.83 -19.54 0.05
N GLY A 10 -4.41 -18.80 -1.00
CA GLY A 10 -4.17 -19.31 -2.33
C GLY A 10 -3.66 -18.19 -3.25
N ARG A 11 -3.45 -18.47 -4.54
CA ARG A 11 -3.10 -17.45 -5.53
C ARG A 11 -4.21 -16.42 -5.70
N GLU A 12 -5.45 -16.87 -5.55
CA GLU A 12 -6.64 -16.04 -5.60
C GLU A 12 -7.56 -16.45 -4.46
N VAL A 13 -7.82 -15.53 -3.53
CA VAL A 13 -8.68 -15.72 -2.36
C VAL A 13 -10.11 -15.37 -2.74
N GLY A 14 -11.07 -16.22 -2.39
CA GLY A 14 -12.48 -15.94 -2.73
C GLY A 14 -13.36 -17.18 -2.76
N ILE A 15 -14.56 -17.03 -3.33
CA ILE A 15 -15.54 -18.13 -3.50
C ILE A 15 -15.67 -18.48 -4.96
N PHE A 16 -15.37 -19.73 -5.26
CA PHE A 16 -15.47 -20.31 -6.59
C PHE A 16 -16.69 -21.24 -6.69
N THR A 17 -17.35 -21.25 -7.83
CA THR A 17 -18.50 -22.13 -8.11
C THR A 17 -18.10 -23.39 -8.87
N SER A 18 -16.85 -23.50 -9.30
CA SER A 18 -16.28 -24.69 -9.92
C SER A 18 -15.02 -25.17 -9.20
N TRP A 19 -14.83 -26.50 -9.19
CA TRP A 19 -13.60 -27.09 -8.63
C TRP A 19 -12.35 -26.71 -9.41
N ASP A 20 -12.46 -26.61 -10.73
CA ASP A 20 -11.31 -26.31 -11.60
C ASP A 20 -10.75 -24.89 -11.31
N ALA A 21 -11.63 -23.92 -11.09
CA ALA A 21 -11.21 -22.57 -10.70
C ALA A 21 -10.58 -22.54 -9.30
N CYS A 22 -11.18 -23.24 -8.33
CA CYS A 22 -10.60 -23.37 -7.00
C CYS A 22 -9.22 -24.05 -7.04
N ARG A 23 -9.11 -25.14 -7.80
CA ARG A 23 -7.86 -25.89 -7.98
C ARG A 23 -6.77 -25.02 -8.59
N ALA A 24 -7.07 -24.23 -9.60
CA ALA A 24 -6.11 -23.31 -10.21
C ALA A 24 -5.53 -22.31 -9.19
N SER A 25 -6.33 -21.90 -8.20
CA SER A 25 -5.88 -21.02 -7.12
C SER A 25 -5.01 -21.71 -6.08
N VAL A 26 -5.23 -22.99 -5.78
CA VAL A 26 -4.59 -23.67 -4.64
C VAL A 26 -3.51 -24.67 -5.05
N ASP A 27 -3.53 -25.19 -6.28
CA ASP A 27 -2.61 -26.23 -6.75
C ASP A 27 -1.17 -25.73 -6.80
N GLY A 28 -0.28 -26.36 -6.02
CA GLY A 28 1.12 -25.95 -5.88
C GLY A 28 1.35 -24.67 -5.09
N PHE A 29 0.33 -24.15 -4.39
CA PHE A 29 0.48 -22.99 -3.50
C PHE A 29 0.83 -23.45 -2.09
N ALA A 30 1.95 -22.94 -1.53
CA ALA A 30 2.39 -23.29 -0.18
C ALA A 30 1.40 -22.78 0.86
N CYS A 31 0.99 -23.65 1.79
CA CYS A 31 0.01 -23.35 2.85
C CYS A 31 -1.38 -22.96 2.33
N ALA A 32 -1.82 -23.50 1.19
CA ALA A 32 -3.16 -23.24 0.68
C ALA A 32 -4.24 -23.69 1.69
N GLU A 33 -5.19 -22.79 1.97
CA GLU A 33 -6.33 -23.05 2.88
C GLU A 33 -7.64 -22.85 2.10
N TYR A 34 -8.38 -23.94 1.89
CA TYR A 34 -9.63 -23.94 1.16
C TYR A 34 -10.60 -24.99 1.65
N LYS A 35 -11.90 -24.76 1.44
CA LYS A 35 -12.96 -25.69 1.84
C LYS A 35 -14.18 -25.58 0.91
N SER A 36 -14.90 -26.71 0.71
CA SER A 36 -16.15 -26.74 -0.06
C SER A 36 -17.37 -26.68 0.83
N PHE A 37 -18.40 -25.96 0.39
CA PHE A 37 -19.65 -25.73 1.10
C PHE A 37 -20.86 -26.00 0.21
N LYS A 38 -22.02 -26.28 0.83
CA LYS A 38 -23.29 -26.47 0.11
C LYS A 38 -24.00 -25.15 -0.17
N THR A 39 -23.72 -24.13 0.64
CA THR A 39 -24.32 -22.78 0.51
C THR A 39 -23.24 -21.72 0.42
N LYS A 40 -23.55 -20.63 -0.31
CA LYS A 40 -22.66 -19.47 -0.41
C LYS A 40 -22.45 -18.81 0.96
N LYS A 41 -23.49 -18.85 1.83
CA LYS A 41 -23.43 -18.28 3.20
C LYS A 41 -22.39 -19.00 4.07
N GLU A 42 -22.32 -20.33 4.00
CA GLU A 42 -21.31 -21.11 4.73
C GLU A 42 -19.91 -20.90 4.18
N ALA A 43 -19.77 -20.73 2.86
CA ALA A 43 -18.51 -20.41 2.21
C ALA A 43 -17.99 -19.02 2.63
N LEU A 44 -18.88 -18.04 2.74
CA LEU A 44 -18.59 -16.71 3.25
C LEU A 44 -18.16 -16.74 4.72
N ALA A 45 -18.86 -17.50 5.58
CA ALA A 45 -18.51 -17.63 6.97
C ALA A 45 -17.12 -18.25 7.19
N PHE A 46 -16.69 -19.14 6.32
CA PHE A 46 -15.34 -19.73 6.37
C PHE A 46 -14.24 -18.73 6.01
N LEU A 47 -14.50 -17.78 5.12
CA LEU A 47 -13.54 -16.74 4.75
C LEU A 47 -13.41 -15.67 5.83
N GLY A 48 -14.45 -15.48 6.66
CA GLY A 48 -14.45 -14.57 7.81
C GLY A 48 -15.09 -15.21 9.02
N ASP A 49 -14.34 -15.52 10.06
CA ASP A 49 -14.88 -15.73 11.39
C ASP A 49 -15.21 -14.35 11.97
N GLY A 50 -16.47 -14.00 11.95
CA GLY A 50 -17.03 -12.91 12.75
C GLY A 50 -17.51 -11.70 11.96
N GLU A 51 -18.82 -11.50 12.03
CA GLU A 51 -19.62 -10.28 11.82
C GLU A 51 -19.37 -9.43 10.56
N SER A 52 -20.40 -9.50 9.69
CA SER A 52 -20.77 -8.50 8.66
C SER A 52 -19.65 -7.63 8.09
N GLY A 53 -18.83 -8.22 7.22
CA GLY A 53 -18.02 -7.47 6.28
C GLY A 53 -18.51 -7.79 4.87
N ALA A 54 -19.07 -6.82 4.19
CA ALA A 54 -19.33 -6.92 2.76
C ALA A 54 -18.02 -7.24 2.06
N PHE A 55 -17.96 -8.37 1.33
CA PHE A 55 -16.86 -8.61 0.40
C PHE A 55 -16.94 -7.52 -0.66
N ALA A 56 -16.00 -6.59 -0.60
CA ALA A 56 -15.79 -5.64 -1.67
C ALA A 56 -15.44 -6.44 -2.93
N ASP A 57 -16.23 -6.24 -3.95
CA ASP A 57 -15.91 -6.61 -5.32
C ASP A 57 -14.57 -5.93 -5.63
N ILE A 58 -13.53 -6.68 -6.04
CA ILE A 58 -12.20 -6.14 -6.35
C ILE A 58 -12.26 -5.18 -7.56
N SER A 59 -13.44 -5.01 -8.14
CA SER A 59 -13.77 -3.94 -9.08
C SER A 59 -14.35 -2.69 -8.42
N ALA A 60 -14.60 -2.70 -7.09
CA ALA A 60 -15.11 -1.54 -6.39
C ALA A 60 -13.99 -0.50 -6.27
N LYS A 61 -14.15 0.59 -7.00
CA LYS A 61 -13.48 1.85 -6.67
C LYS A 61 -13.68 2.10 -5.18
N PRO A 62 -12.64 2.56 -4.44
CA PRO A 62 -12.80 2.91 -3.04
C PRO A 62 -14.04 3.80 -2.90
N GLU A 63 -14.92 3.48 -1.95
CA GLU A 63 -16.08 4.32 -1.70
C GLU A 63 -15.56 5.72 -1.34
N MET A 64 -16.09 6.74 -1.98
CA MET A 64 -15.62 8.14 -1.79
C MET A 64 -15.69 8.61 -0.33
N SER A 65 -16.38 7.88 0.55
CA SER A 65 -16.44 8.13 1.99
C SER A 65 -15.13 7.90 2.76
N ASP A 66 -14.23 7.05 2.24
CA ASP A 66 -12.99 6.65 2.90
C ASP A 66 -11.77 7.43 2.40
N ILE A 67 -11.96 8.22 1.36
CA ILE A 67 -10.93 9.07 0.79
C ILE A 67 -10.90 10.39 1.57
N PRO A 68 -9.77 10.74 2.21
CA PRO A 68 -9.67 12.03 2.88
C PRO A 68 -9.85 13.18 1.87
N VAL A 69 -10.68 14.16 2.23
CA VAL A 69 -10.88 15.32 1.38
C VAL A 69 -9.58 16.13 1.32
N CYS A 70 -9.03 16.27 0.12
CA CYS A 70 -7.81 17.04 -0.11
C CYS A 70 -8.15 18.55 -0.07
N PRO A 71 -7.48 19.36 0.78
CA PRO A 71 -7.70 20.80 0.82
C PRO A 71 -7.18 21.49 -0.45
N GLU A 72 -7.70 22.69 -0.71
CA GLU A 72 -7.18 23.52 -1.81
C GLU A 72 -5.67 23.79 -1.67
N ASN A 73 -4.94 23.70 -2.78
CA ASN A 73 -3.48 23.90 -2.86
C ASN A 73 -2.63 22.91 -2.04
N GLU A 74 -3.20 21.81 -1.60
CA GLU A 74 -2.50 20.71 -0.91
C GLU A 74 -2.54 19.45 -1.74
N LEU A 75 -1.70 18.48 -1.40
CA LEU A 75 -1.77 17.10 -1.87
C LEU A 75 -1.82 16.17 -0.68
N ILE A 76 -2.50 15.06 -0.85
CA ILE A 76 -2.43 13.91 0.05
C ILE A 76 -1.74 12.78 -0.70
N ALA A 77 -0.81 12.08 -0.04
CA ALA A 77 -0.15 10.91 -0.60
C ALA A 77 -0.19 9.75 0.39
N PHE A 78 -0.61 8.59 -0.08
CA PHE A 78 -0.43 7.31 0.61
C PHE A 78 0.80 6.64 0.03
N VAL A 79 1.71 6.19 0.88
CA VAL A 79 2.99 5.62 0.48
C VAL A 79 3.21 4.26 1.12
N ASP A 80 3.71 3.32 0.33
CA ASP A 80 4.08 1.99 0.80
C ASP A 80 5.32 1.47 0.07
N GLY A 81 5.97 0.47 0.65
CA GLY A 81 7.19 -0.13 0.14
C GLY A 81 7.20 -1.64 0.25
N SER A 82 7.56 -2.30 -0.81
CA SER A 82 7.68 -3.76 -0.89
C SER A 82 9.12 -4.22 -1.10
N PHE A 83 9.40 -5.48 -0.77
CA PHE A 83 10.71 -6.09 -0.98
C PHE A 83 10.60 -7.53 -1.45
N ASP A 84 11.19 -7.81 -2.59
CA ASP A 84 11.30 -9.17 -3.11
C ASP A 84 12.62 -9.82 -2.65
N VAL A 85 12.49 -10.78 -1.74
CA VAL A 85 13.63 -11.53 -1.19
C VAL A 85 14.39 -12.31 -2.25
N LYS A 86 13.72 -12.75 -3.34
CA LYS A 86 14.35 -13.59 -4.38
C LYS A 86 15.25 -12.77 -5.30
N SER A 87 14.78 -11.61 -5.72
CA SER A 87 15.53 -10.72 -6.62
C SER A 87 16.39 -9.71 -5.87
N GLY A 88 16.17 -9.51 -4.56
CA GLY A 88 16.83 -8.46 -3.78
C GLY A 88 16.40 -7.05 -4.18
N SER A 89 15.30 -6.92 -4.93
CA SER A 89 14.77 -5.63 -5.36
C SER A 89 13.69 -5.12 -4.41
N TYR A 90 13.53 -3.80 -4.36
CA TYR A 90 12.48 -3.15 -3.59
C TYR A 90 11.58 -2.34 -4.52
N GLY A 91 10.28 -2.41 -4.25
CA GLY A 91 9.25 -1.66 -4.92
C GLY A 91 8.78 -0.48 -4.09
N PHE A 92 8.09 0.44 -4.74
CA PHE A 92 7.34 1.49 -4.07
C PHE A 92 6.00 1.71 -4.76
N GLY A 93 4.99 2.01 -3.97
CA GLY A 93 3.71 2.51 -4.41
C GLY A 93 3.39 3.85 -3.76
N CYS A 94 2.71 4.70 -4.51
CA CYS A 94 2.27 6.00 -4.04
C CYS A 94 0.95 6.36 -4.71
N VAL A 95 -0.09 6.61 -3.91
CA VAL A 95 -1.38 7.10 -4.38
C VAL A 95 -1.51 8.56 -3.97
N ILE A 96 -1.59 9.46 -4.93
CA ILE A 96 -1.72 10.90 -4.71
C ILE A 96 -3.15 11.34 -4.96
N ILE A 97 -3.70 12.14 -4.06
CA ILE A 97 -5.00 12.79 -4.17
C ILE A 97 -4.78 14.29 -4.32
N ASP A 98 -5.33 14.87 -5.37
CA ASP A 98 -5.32 16.31 -5.59
C ASP A 98 -6.61 17.00 -5.07
N PRO A 99 -6.69 18.34 -5.08
CA PRO A 99 -7.88 19.08 -4.62
C PRO A 99 -9.17 18.74 -5.39
N GLU A 100 -9.06 18.31 -6.63
CA GLU A 100 -10.18 17.85 -7.44
C GLU A 100 -10.59 16.40 -7.13
N GLN A 101 -10.01 15.81 -6.07
CA GLN A 101 -10.22 14.41 -5.64
C GLN A 101 -9.81 13.39 -6.71
N LYS A 102 -8.95 13.78 -7.63
CA LYS A 102 -8.39 12.88 -8.63
C LYS A 102 -7.26 12.06 -8.03
N LEU A 103 -7.27 10.76 -8.31
CA LEU A 103 -6.24 9.84 -7.87
C LEU A 103 -5.16 9.68 -8.95
N THR A 104 -3.92 9.93 -8.58
CA THR A 104 -2.74 9.65 -9.40
C THR A 104 -1.92 8.54 -8.72
N ARG A 105 -1.68 7.45 -9.44
CA ARG A 105 -0.94 6.29 -8.97
C ARG A 105 0.45 6.28 -9.54
N LEU A 106 1.44 6.26 -8.68
CA LEU A 106 2.85 6.18 -9.05
C LEU A 106 3.45 4.93 -8.40
N ASN A 107 4.14 4.14 -9.17
CA ASN A 107 4.86 2.99 -8.67
C ASN A 107 6.17 2.81 -9.41
N GLY A 108 7.03 1.99 -8.86
CA GLY A 108 8.29 1.67 -9.49
C GLY A 108 9.09 0.65 -8.71
N LYS A 109 10.20 0.24 -9.30
CA LYS A 109 11.10 -0.76 -8.75
C LYS A 109 12.53 -0.27 -8.84
N ALA A 110 13.33 -0.60 -7.82
CA ALA A 110 14.76 -0.34 -7.80
C ALA A 110 15.50 -1.52 -7.19
N ASP A 111 16.78 -1.65 -7.52
CA ASP A 111 17.65 -2.76 -7.16
C ASP A 111 19.02 -2.31 -6.62
N LYS A 112 19.11 -1.07 -6.15
CA LYS A 112 20.36 -0.54 -5.63
C LYS A 112 20.81 -1.31 -4.39
N ALA A 113 21.94 -2.02 -4.49
CA ALA A 113 22.39 -2.97 -3.49
C ALA A 113 22.51 -2.38 -2.07
N GLU A 114 23.03 -1.13 -1.96
CA GLU A 114 23.16 -0.45 -0.67
C GLU A 114 21.80 -0.12 -0.03
N ALA A 115 20.78 0.13 -0.84
CA ALA A 115 19.43 0.39 -0.39
C ALA A 115 18.65 -0.90 -0.10
N ALA A 116 18.91 -1.98 -0.84
CA ALA A 116 18.25 -3.26 -0.68
C ALA A 116 18.41 -3.86 0.73
N THR A 117 19.46 -3.50 1.46
CA THR A 117 19.68 -3.90 2.86
C THR A 117 18.57 -3.38 3.81
N ALA A 118 17.91 -2.29 3.44
CA ALA A 118 16.79 -1.73 4.20
C ALA A 118 15.42 -2.34 3.82
N ARG A 119 15.39 -3.26 2.84
CA ARG A 119 14.19 -3.99 2.39
C ARG A 119 13.04 -3.06 2.03
N ASN A 120 11.82 -3.33 2.56
CA ASN A 120 10.61 -2.52 2.36
C ASN A 120 10.80 -1.04 2.75
N VAL A 121 11.58 -0.75 3.80
CA VAL A 121 11.88 0.63 4.22
C VAL A 121 12.49 1.44 3.07
N ALA A 122 13.32 0.85 2.21
CA ALA A 122 13.86 1.53 1.04
C ALA A 122 12.76 1.93 0.05
N GLY A 123 11.75 1.07 -0.15
CA GLY A 123 10.56 1.35 -0.96
C GLY A 123 9.74 2.50 -0.39
N GLU A 124 9.42 2.47 0.89
CA GLU A 124 8.62 3.50 1.55
C GLU A 124 9.29 4.89 1.51
N LEU A 125 10.62 4.94 1.74
CA LEU A 125 11.35 6.19 1.59
C LEU A 125 11.35 6.68 0.13
N LEU A 126 11.47 5.78 -0.84
CA LEU A 126 11.42 6.11 -2.27
C LEU A 126 10.03 6.60 -2.67
N ALA A 127 8.96 5.99 -2.16
CA ALA A 127 7.58 6.44 -2.35
C ALA A 127 7.39 7.88 -1.83
N THR A 128 7.87 8.14 -0.59
CA THR A 128 7.80 9.47 0.02
C THR A 128 8.59 10.51 -0.79
N MET A 129 9.81 10.19 -1.23
CA MET A 129 10.60 11.08 -2.09
C MET A 129 9.90 11.36 -3.41
N THR A 130 9.22 10.36 -3.98
CA THR A 130 8.45 10.50 -5.22
C THR A 130 7.27 11.44 -5.02
N ALA A 131 6.52 11.30 -3.91
CA ALA A 131 5.41 12.20 -3.56
C ALA A 131 5.87 13.65 -3.37
N VAL A 132 6.98 13.86 -2.64
CA VAL A 132 7.56 15.20 -2.42
C VAL A 132 8.00 15.85 -3.73
N LYS A 133 8.67 15.08 -4.60
CA LYS A 133 9.08 15.55 -5.92
C LYS A 133 7.87 15.92 -6.78
N TYR A 134 6.86 15.05 -6.82
CA TYR A 134 5.62 15.29 -7.55
C TYR A 134 4.95 16.60 -7.11
N ALA A 135 4.81 16.80 -5.80
CA ALA A 135 4.23 18.03 -5.25
C ALA A 135 5.00 19.28 -5.69
N ALA A 136 6.32 19.24 -5.64
CA ALA A 136 7.17 20.37 -6.06
C ALA A 136 7.07 20.65 -7.57
N GLU A 137 7.09 19.63 -8.41
CA GLU A 137 7.01 19.74 -9.86
C GLU A 137 5.65 20.27 -10.34
N HIS A 138 4.58 19.99 -9.58
CA HIS A 138 3.23 20.49 -9.85
C HIS A 138 2.88 21.76 -9.07
N SER A 139 3.88 22.39 -8.43
CA SER A 139 3.74 23.69 -7.72
C SER A 139 2.84 23.65 -6.48
N TYR A 140 2.53 22.49 -5.94
CA TYR A 140 1.83 22.37 -4.67
C TYR A 140 2.75 22.78 -3.52
N LYS A 141 2.21 23.52 -2.56
CA LYS A 141 2.97 24.07 -1.43
C LYS A 141 2.92 23.22 -0.18
N LYS A 142 1.92 22.35 -0.09
CA LYS A 142 1.73 21.46 1.04
C LYS A 142 1.47 20.02 0.56
N LEU A 143 2.01 19.07 1.31
CA LEU A 143 1.84 17.63 1.10
C LEU A 143 1.61 16.96 2.44
N THR A 144 0.52 16.21 2.57
CA THR A 144 0.29 15.32 3.71
C THR A 144 0.57 13.89 3.29
N VAL A 145 1.56 13.24 3.94
CA VAL A 145 1.98 11.87 3.66
C VAL A 145 1.39 10.93 4.70
N TYR A 146 0.59 9.98 4.24
CA TYR A 146 0.07 8.85 5.03
C TYR A 146 1.04 7.67 4.89
N HIS A 147 1.52 7.16 6.02
CA HIS A 147 2.57 6.13 6.07
C HIS A 147 2.43 5.25 7.31
N ASP A 148 2.94 4.04 7.27
CA ASP A 148 2.96 3.13 8.42
C ASP A 148 4.33 3.04 9.11
N TYR A 149 5.43 3.35 8.42
CA TYR A 149 6.77 3.30 8.98
C TYR A 149 7.20 4.61 9.64
N GLU A 150 7.35 4.60 10.95
CA GLU A 150 7.70 5.79 11.75
C GLU A 150 8.99 6.52 11.33
N GLY A 151 9.95 5.82 10.73
CA GLY A 151 11.23 6.40 10.33
C GLY A 151 11.08 7.54 9.32
N ILE A 152 10.05 7.50 8.46
CA ILE A 152 9.76 8.53 7.48
C ILE A 152 9.64 9.90 8.18
N GLU A 153 8.73 9.99 9.14
CA GLU A 153 8.50 11.23 9.90
C GLU A 153 9.67 11.58 10.81
N LYS A 154 10.19 10.58 11.53
CA LYS A 154 11.20 10.84 12.57
C LYS A 154 12.55 11.30 11.99
N TRP A 155 12.94 10.79 10.83
CA TRP A 155 14.10 11.31 10.10
C TRP A 155 13.85 12.68 9.50
N TYR A 156 12.70 12.91 8.90
CA TYR A 156 12.33 14.21 8.35
C TYR A 156 12.39 15.32 9.42
N ASN A 157 11.84 15.04 10.61
CA ASN A 157 11.78 15.98 11.72
C ASN A 157 13.10 16.03 12.56
N GLY A 158 14.11 15.22 12.19
CA GLY A 158 15.39 15.16 12.92
C GLY A 158 15.33 14.50 14.30
N LYS A 159 14.20 13.80 14.61
CA LYS A 159 14.05 13.04 15.86
C LYS A 159 14.94 11.79 15.89
N TRP A 160 15.21 11.21 14.72
CA TRP A 160 16.15 10.11 14.57
C TRP A 160 17.37 10.53 13.77
N LYS A 161 18.57 10.06 14.19
CA LYS A 161 19.80 10.22 13.41
C LYS A 161 19.78 9.26 12.22
N ALA A 162 20.04 9.78 11.03
CA ALA A 162 20.24 8.95 9.86
C ALA A 162 21.64 8.33 9.90
N GLN A 163 21.71 7.00 9.96
CA GLN A 163 22.95 6.23 9.94
C GLN A 163 23.04 5.29 8.75
N SER A 164 21.88 4.82 8.25
CA SER A 164 21.85 3.97 7.07
C SER A 164 21.94 4.79 5.79
N PHE A 165 22.43 4.16 4.72
CA PHE A 165 22.49 4.75 3.40
C PHE A 165 21.15 5.37 2.95
N VAL A 166 20.04 4.61 3.12
CA VAL A 166 18.71 5.07 2.69
C VAL A 166 18.20 6.25 3.51
N ALA A 167 18.46 6.26 4.83
CA ALA A 167 18.02 7.36 5.69
C ALA A 167 18.80 8.66 5.39
N VAL A 168 20.10 8.56 5.12
CA VAL A 168 20.92 9.71 4.71
C VAL A 168 20.47 10.26 3.38
N ALA A 169 20.30 9.38 2.37
CA ALA A 169 19.83 9.78 1.04
C ALA A 169 18.45 10.44 1.09
N TYR A 170 17.54 9.90 1.92
CA TYR A 170 16.21 10.46 2.14
C TYR A 170 16.28 11.89 2.72
N ILE A 171 17.04 12.10 3.80
CA ILE A 171 17.17 13.42 4.42
C ILE A 171 17.80 14.43 3.45
N GLU A 172 18.83 14.05 2.72
CA GLU A 172 19.49 14.92 1.74
C GLU A 172 18.50 15.29 0.61
N PHE A 173 17.70 14.34 0.16
CA PHE A 173 16.69 14.58 -0.84
C PHE A 173 15.62 15.56 -0.34
N VAL A 174 14.96 15.27 0.78
CA VAL A 174 13.85 16.10 1.26
C VAL A 174 14.30 17.51 1.65
N ARG A 175 15.55 17.70 2.08
CA ARG A 175 16.12 19.02 2.34
C ARG A 175 16.10 19.93 1.12
N LYS A 176 16.35 19.38 -0.08
CA LYS A 176 16.33 20.15 -1.34
C LYS A 176 14.94 20.70 -1.65
N TYR A 177 13.90 20.03 -1.17
CA TYR A 177 12.51 20.39 -1.48
C TYR A 177 11.80 21.17 -0.36
N ARG A 178 12.40 21.31 0.84
CA ARG A 178 11.79 21.99 1.99
C ARG A 178 11.39 23.44 1.74
N SER A 179 12.08 24.13 0.84
CA SER A 179 11.73 25.50 0.44
C SER A 179 10.57 25.57 -0.54
N PHE A 180 10.22 24.47 -1.17
CA PHE A 180 9.17 24.38 -2.18
C PHE A 180 7.88 23.76 -1.62
N VAL A 181 8.01 22.76 -0.78
CA VAL A 181 6.88 21.97 -0.27
C VAL A 181 7.02 21.79 1.25
N SER A 182 5.98 22.17 1.99
CA SER A 182 5.82 21.84 3.40
C SER A 182 5.20 20.45 3.52
N VAL A 183 5.83 19.54 4.23
CA VAL A 183 5.37 18.15 4.37
C VAL A 183 4.86 17.91 5.79
N SER A 184 3.65 17.38 5.89
CA SER A 184 3.01 16.87 7.11
C SER A 184 2.91 15.34 7.03
N PHE A 185 2.88 14.68 8.18
CA PHE A 185 2.83 13.22 8.24
C PHE A 185 1.65 12.74 9.07
N VAL A 186 0.98 11.70 8.60
CA VAL A 186 -0.09 10.99 9.30
C VAL A 186 0.27 9.52 9.33
N LYS A 187 0.50 8.99 10.55
CA LYS A 187 0.75 7.57 10.71
C LYS A 187 -0.56 6.80 10.59
N VAL A 188 -0.58 5.79 9.72
CA VAL A 188 -1.65 4.80 9.60
C VAL A 188 -1.17 3.47 10.17
N GLU A 189 -2.11 2.60 10.53
CA GLU A 189 -1.78 1.23 10.90
C GLU A 189 -1.68 0.38 9.62
N ALA A 190 -0.63 -0.43 9.53
CA ALA A 190 -0.45 -1.36 8.43
C ALA A 190 -1.60 -2.38 8.37
N HIS A 191 -2.09 -2.68 7.17
CA HIS A 191 -3.10 -3.74 6.92
C HIS A 191 -4.41 -3.60 7.73
N THR A 192 -4.87 -2.39 8.00
CA THR A 192 -6.11 -2.13 8.76
C THR A 192 -7.33 -1.84 7.88
N GLY A 193 -7.28 -2.17 6.59
CA GLY A 193 -8.38 -1.92 5.66
C GLY A 193 -8.44 -0.48 5.14
N ASN A 194 -7.37 0.30 5.28
CA ASN A 194 -7.28 1.58 4.58
C ASN A 194 -7.01 1.29 3.10
N THR A 195 -8.06 1.36 2.30
CA THR A 195 -8.08 0.97 0.88
C THR A 195 -6.98 1.65 0.06
N LEU A 196 -6.62 2.90 0.38
CA LEU A 196 -5.60 3.65 -0.36
C LEU A 196 -4.17 3.27 0.07
N ASN A 197 -3.97 2.85 1.32
CA ASN A 197 -2.70 2.31 1.76
C ASN A 197 -2.46 0.92 1.16
N GLU A 198 -3.50 0.07 1.14
CA GLU A 198 -3.45 -1.24 0.48
C GLU A 198 -3.32 -1.12 -1.06
N GLU A 199 -3.79 -0.04 -1.67
CA GLU A 199 -3.61 0.23 -3.09
C GLU A 199 -2.17 0.73 -3.39
N ALA A 200 -1.47 1.29 -2.42
CA ALA A 200 -0.07 1.65 -2.52
C ALA A 200 0.88 0.44 -2.37
N ASP A 201 0.47 -0.63 -1.64
CA ASP A 201 1.21 -1.89 -1.51
C ASP A 201 1.20 -2.67 -2.85
#